data_0bbc8520c1bc6b7d61ddac5409cad3a7
#
_entry.id   0bbc8520c1bc6b7d61ddac5409cad3a7
#
_cell.length_a   1.000
_cell.length_b   1.000
_cell.length_c   1.000
_cell.angle_alpha   90.00
_cell.angle_beta   90.00
_cell.angle_gamma   90.00
#
_symmetry.space_group_name_H-M   'P 1'
#
loop_
_entity.id
_entity.type
_entity.pdbx_description
1 polymer ?
#
loop_
_entity_poly.entity_id
_entity_poly.type
_entity_poly.pdbx_seq_one_letter_code
_entity_poly.pdbx_strand_id
1 'polypeptide(L)'
;MRIVHYINQFFAGIGGEEAAGAPLEERAEAVGPGRLLEQLMGDGAQVVSTLVCGDNHAVENQGEVVAAVVEKVRAAGAELFV
;
A
#
# COMPACT_ATOMS: atom_id res chain seq x y z
N MET A 1 -15.91 -4.50 -4.31
CA MET A 1 -15.31 -3.34 -3.61
C MET A 1 -13.84 -3.20 -4.00
N ARG A 2 -13.45 -2.03 -4.40
CA ARG A 2 -12.07 -1.74 -4.80
C ARG A 2 -11.30 -1.20 -3.60
N ILE A 3 -10.17 -1.84 -3.30
CA ILE A 3 -9.36 -1.53 -2.12
C ILE A 3 -7.96 -1.09 -2.58
N VAL A 4 -7.47 -0.01 -2.01
CA VAL A 4 -6.05 0.33 -2.04
C VAL A 4 -5.47 0.01 -0.67
N HIS A 5 -4.39 -0.75 -0.64
CA HIS A 5 -3.73 -1.22 0.57
C HIS A 5 -2.35 -0.60 0.68
N TYR A 6 -2.03 -0.07 1.86
CA TYR A 6 -0.72 0.53 2.14
C TYR A 6 0.02 -0.36 3.14
N ILE A 7 1.24 -0.74 2.80
CA ILE A 7 2.11 -1.52 3.68
C ILE A 7 3.53 -0.96 3.66
N ASN A 8 4.30 -1.32 4.69
CA ASN A 8 5.70 -0.91 4.75
C ASN A 8 6.62 -1.93 4.05
N GLN A 9 7.92 -1.63 4.04
CA GLN A 9 8.94 -2.49 3.42
C GLN A 9 9.00 -3.89 4.02
N PHE A 10 8.75 -4.03 5.31
CA PHE A 10 8.82 -5.31 5.99
C PHE A 10 7.70 -6.25 5.55
N PHE A 11 6.46 -5.76 5.59
CA PHE A 11 5.30 -6.56 5.19
C PHE A 11 5.23 -6.81 3.68
N ALA A 12 5.90 -5.98 2.89
CA ALA A 12 6.03 -6.22 1.45
C ALA A 12 7.12 -7.23 1.09
N GLY A 13 7.92 -7.66 2.07
CA GLY A 13 9.00 -8.61 1.83
C GLY A 13 10.23 -8.01 1.16
N ILE A 14 10.37 -6.67 1.15
CA ILE A 14 11.53 -6.00 0.55
C ILE A 14 12.73 -6.08 1.49
N GLY A 15 12.50 -5.97 2.78
CA GLY A 15 13.55 -6.03 3.77
C GLY A 15 13.10 -5.46 5.10
N GLY A 16 14.00 -5.47 6.07
CA GLY A 16 13.76 -4.92 7.39
C GLY A 16 14.18 -3.45 7.45
N GLU A 17 14.87 -3.09 8.51
CA GLU A 17 15.28 -1.72 8.78
C GLU A 17 16.19 -1.15 7.69
N GLU A 18 16.99 -2.00 7.04
CA GLU A 18 17.87 -1.58 5.94
C GLU A 18 17.11 -1.11 4.72
N ALA A 19 15.85 -1.50 4.58
CA ALA A 19 14.97 -1.07 3.48
C ALA A 19 14.00 0.03 3.89
N ALA A 20 14.13 0.57 5.10
CA ALA A 20 13.20 1.57 5.63
C ALA A 20 13.25 2.90 4.86
N GLY A 21 14.29 3.14 4.08
CA GLY A 21 14.43 4.33 3.22
C GLY A 21 13.82 4.17 1.84
N ALA A 22 13.21 3.04 1.52
CA ALA A 22 12.66 2.78 0.19
C ALA A 22 11.55 3.77 -0.16
N PRO A 23 11.59 4.39 -1.36
CA PRO A 23 10.54 5.32 -1.76
C PRO A 23 9.22 4.61 -2.02
N LEU A 24 8.15 5.40 -2.08
CA LEU A 24 6.82 4.87 -2.37
C LEU A 24 6.80 4.20 -3.75
N GLU A 25 6.30 2.97 -3.80
CA GLU A 25 6.05 2.27 -5.07
C GLU A 25 4.65 1.69 -5.07
N GLU A 26 4.16 1.41 -6.27
CA GLU A 26 2.83 0.83 -6.46
C GLU A 26 2.94 -0.52 -7.15
N ARG A 27 2.15 -1.49 -6.66
CA ARG A 27 1.97 -2.80 -7.29
C ARG A 27 0.51 -3.01 -7.60
N ALA A 28 0.21 -3.58 -8.75
CA ALA A 28 -1.16 -3.70 -9.26
C ALA A 28 -1.93 -4.91 -8.71
N GLU A 29 -1.52 -5.42 -7.55
CA GLU A 29 -2.11 -6.62 -6.97
C GLU A 29 -2.00 -6.61 -5.44
N ALA A 30 -2.67 -7.54 -4.78
CA ALA A 30 -2.51 -7.77 -3.36
C ALA A 30 -1.11 -8.33 -3.08
N VAL A 31 -0.44 -7.78 -2.08
CA VAL A 31 0.90 -8.18 -1.66
C VAL A 31 0.88 -8.43 -0.16
N GLY A 32 1.53 -9.52 0.28
CA GLY A 32 1.64 -9.85 1.69
C GLY A 32 0.28 -9.95 2.39
N PRO A 33 0.05 -9.17 3.45
CA PRO A 33 -1.20 -9.27 4.21
C PRO A 33 -2.45 -8.87 3.42
N GLY A 34 -2.30 -8.20 2.28
CA GLY A 34 -3.43 -7.85 1.42
C GLY A 34 -4.16 -9.07 0.88
N ARG A 35 -3.46 -10.17 0.68
CA ARG A 35 -4.07 -11.42 0.23
C ARG A 35 -5.02 -11.99 1.29
N LEU A 36 -4.61 -11.93 2.54
CA LEU A 36 -5.45 -12.34 3.65
C LEU A 36 -6.64 -11.39 3.80
N LEU A 37 -6.42 -10.11 3.63
CA LEU A 37 -7.49 -9.10 3.67
C LEU A 37 -8.58 -9.43 2.66
N GLU A 38 -8.21 -9.76 1.42
CA GLU A 38 -9.18 -10.16 0.39
C GLU A 38 -9.97 -11.38 0.82
N GLN A 39 -9.30 -12.39 1.37
CA GLN A 39 -9.96 -13.60 1.81
C GLN A 39 -10.95 -13.34 2.94
N LEU A 40 -10.57 -12.52 3.91
CA LEU A 40 -11.41 -12.21 5.05
C LEU A 40 -12.62 -11.36 4.69
N MET A 41 -12.50 -10.49 3.71
CA MET A 41 -13.59 -9.65 3.25
C MET A 41 -14.57 -10.39 2.33
N GLY A 42 -14.14 -11.49 1.75
CA GLY A 42 -15.00 -12.33 0.93
C GLY A 42 -15.18 -11.86 -0.50
N ASP A 43 -16.21 -12.40 -1.13
CA ASP A 43 -16.48 -12.16 -2.55
C ASP A 43 -16.77 -10.69 -2.83
N GLY A 44 -16.24 -10.22 -3.95
CA GLY A 44 -16.44 -8.85 -4.39
C GLY A 44 -15.45 -7.84 -3.86
N ALA A 45 -14.59 -8.22 -2.89
CA ALA A 45 -13.51 -7.38 -2.40
C ALA A 45 -12.22 -7.69 -3.15
N GLN A 46 -11.56 -6.66 -3.67
CA GLN A 46 -10.33 -6.82 -4.42
C GLN A 46 -9.35 -5.70 -4.08
N VAL A 47 -8.13 -6.07 -3.74
CA VAL A 47 -7.02 -5.12 -3.62
C VAL A 47 -6.54 -4.83 -5.04
N VAL A 48 -6.90 -3.66 -5.54
CA VAL A 48 -6.57 -3.26 -6.91
C VAL A 48 -5.21 -2.61 -7.02
N SER A 49 -4.67 -2.16 -5.89
CA SER A 49 -3.35 -1.54 -5.81
C SER A 49 -2.80 -1.67 -4.40
N THR A 50 -1.53 -2.02 -4.30
CA THR A 50 -0.79 -2.02 -3.04
C THR A 50 0.28 -0.95 -3.12
N LEU A 51 0.26 -0.02 -2.18
CA LEU A 51 1.27 1.02 -2.04
C LEU A 51 2.26 0.57 -0.99
N VAL A 52 3.53 0.53 -1.36
CA VAL A 52 4.62 0.10 -0.48
C VAL A 52 5.55 1.28 -0.25
N CYS A 53 5.84 1.59 1.00
CA CYS A 53 6.74 2.68 1.34
C CYS A 53 7.60 2.30 2.53
N GLY A 54 8.86 2.64 2.49
CA GLY A 54 9.74 2.47 3.63
C GLY A 54 9.33 3.38 4.78
N ASP A 55 9.38 2.87 6.01
CA ASP A 55 8.95 3.61 7.20
C ASP A 55 9.68 4.94 7.36
N ASN A 56 10.99 4.94 7.18
CA ASN A 56 11.79 6.17 7.32
C ASN A 56 11.51 7.14 6.18
N HIS A 57 11.35 6.64 4.96
CA HIS A 57 11.01 7.48 3.82
C HIS A 57 9.67 8.18 4.05
N ALA A 58 8.67 7.46 4.54
CA ALA A 58 7.36 8.03 4.79
C ALA A 58 7.40 9.13 5.85
N VAL A 59 8.16 8.94 6.93
CA VAL A 59 8.31 9.94 7.98
C VAL A 59 9.08 11.17 7.50
N GLU A 60 10.17 10.96 6.78
CA GLU A 60 11.04 12.05 6.31
C GLU A 60 10.42 12.85 5.15
N ASN A 61 9.50 12.24 4.40
CA ASN A 61 8.86 12.84 3.23
C ASN A 61 7.34 12.83 3.33
N GLN A 62 6.82 13.04 4.53
CA GLN A 62 5.39 12.85 4.85
C GLN A 62 4.46 13.60 3.91
N GLY A 63 4.73 14.86 3.64
CA GLY A 63 3.87 15.67 2.76
C GLY A 63 3.77 15.12 1.35
N GLU A 64 4.90 14.71 0.77
CA GLU A 64 4.96 14.14 -0.58
C GLU A 64 4.28 12.78 -0.62
N VAL A 65 4.52 11.94 0.39
CA VAL A 65 3.95 10.59 0.44
C VAL A 65 2.43 10.66 0.58
N VAL A 66 1.93 11.50 1.47
CA VAL A 66 0.47 11.66 1.66
C VAL A 66 -0.18 12.15 0.36
N ALA A 67 0.40 13.14 -0.30
CA ALA A 67 -0.14 13.65 -1.56
C ALA A 67 -0.18 12.59 -2.64
N ALA A 68 0.89 11.78 -2.76
CA ALA A 68 0.96 10.70 -3.73
C ALA A 68 -0.05 9.59 -3.43
N VAL A 69 -0.22 9.24 -2.16
CA VAL A 69 -1.20 8.23 -1.73
C VAL A 69 -2.62 8.68 -2.07
N VAL A 70 -2.97 9.92 -1.75
CA VAL A 70 -4.30 10.47 -2.06
C VAL A 70 -4.58 10.40 -3.56
N GLU A 71 -3.61 10.80 -4.38
CA GLU A 71 -3.76 10.76 -5.84
C GLU A 71 -3.98 9.34 -6.35
N LYS A 72 -3.21 8.38 -5.84
CA LYS A 72 -3.32 6.98 -6.26
C LYS A 72 -4.64 6.36 -5.82
N VAL A 73 -5.13 6.66 -4.64
CA VAL A 73 -6.44 6.20 -4.15
C VAL A 73 -7.55 6.72 -5.05
N ARG A 74 -7.49 7.99 -5.42
CA ARG A 74 -8.47 8.59 -6.34
C ARG A 74 -8.41 7.96 -7.73
N ALA A 75 -7.20 7.81 -8.28
CA ALA A 75 -7.00 7.23 -9.61
C ALA A 75 -7.48 5.79 -9.68
N ALA A 76 -7.35 5.04 -8.62
CA ALA A 76 -7.81 3.65 -8.54
C ALA A 76 -9.33 3.52 -8.39
N GLY A 77 -10.03 4.60 -8.09
CA GLY A 77 -11.45 4.54 -7.79
C GLY A 77 -11.73 3.71 -6.54
N ALA A 78 -10.86 3.81 -5.55
CA ALA A 78 -10.97 2.99 -4.35
C ALA A 78 -12.15 3.41 -3.48
N GLU A 79 -12.84 2.40 -2.96
CA GLU A 79 -13.92 2.57 -1.99
C GLU A 79 -13.40 2.43 -0.56
N LEU A 80 -12.26 1.77 -0.40
CA LEU A 80 -11.64 1.53 0.90
C LEU A 80 -10.13 1.67 0.79
N PHE A 81 -9.54 2.31 1.78
CA PHE A 81 -8.09 2.42 1.96
C PHE A 81 -7.71 1.82 3.31
N VAL A 82 -6.79 0.86 3.28
CA VAL A 82 -6.35 0.14 4.49
C VAL A 82 -4.85 0.24 4.65
#